data_6144990a3abcce85e7df15af442d50c6
#
_entry.id   6144990a3abcce85e7df15af442d50c6
#
_cell.length_a   1.000
_cell.length_b   1.000
_cell.length_c   1.000
_cell.angle_alpha   90.00
_cell.angle_beta   90.00
_cell.angle_gamma   90.00
#
_symmetry.space_group_name_H-M   'P 1'
#
loop_
_entity.id
_entity.type
_entity.pdbx_description
1 polymer ?
#
loop_
_entity_poly.entity_id
_entity_poly.type
_entity_poly.pdbx_seq_one_letter_code
_entity_poly.pdbx_strand_id
1 'polypeptide(L)'
;KAKLRFDKQESAFAERDGIRAIVAGDLKASELWHRVTSKDTDEVMPPPESKKELSSTEIAILKKWIEQGAKWEGHWSFVSVTKPELPKVKNANWPKNPIDRFVLAKLEAKGMQPSSEANRRTLIRRLAFDLTGLPPTPEEVRGFLDDMSAGAYEALVDRLLSSDEYAERMSLVWMDAARYGDTSVFHDDGPRTMWPWRDWVLRAYRDNMPFDQFTIE
;
A
#
# COMPACT_ATOMS: atom_id res chain seq x y z
N LYS A 1 -15.61 21.63 17.10
CA LYS A 1 -16.54 22.70 17.51
C LYS A 1 -17.86 22.49 16.76
N ALA A 2 -19.00 22.89 17.31
CA ALA A 2 -20.32 22.86 16.70
C ALA A 2 -20.85 21.49 16.23
N LYS A 3 -20.30 20.37 16.73
CA LYS A 3 -20.67 18.99 16.37
C LYS A 3 -20.55 18.66 14.87
N LEU A 4 -19.91 19.52 14.03
CA LEU A 4 -19.65 19.26 12.62
C LEU A 4 -18.40 18.38 12.48
N ARG A 5 -18.53 17.31 11.71
CA ARG A 5 -17.47 16.37 11.40
C ARG A 5 -17.41 16.16 9.89
N PHE A 6 -16.26 16.52 9.30
CA PHE A 6 -15.99 16.27 7.87
C PHE A 6 -15.37 14.90 7.58
N ASP A 7 -15.17 14.08 8.61
CA ASP A 7 -14.76 12.68 8.46
C ASP A 7 -15.95 11.71 8.35
N LYS A 8 -17.19 12.24 8.49
CA LYS A 8 -18.42 11.48 8.34
C LYS A 8 -19.38 12.19 7.38
N GLN A 9 -19.77 11.48 6.32
CA GLN A 9 -20.69 12.01 5.31
C GLN A 9 -21.98 12.55 5.93
N GLU A 10 -22.63 11.75 6.76
CA GLU A 10 -23.88 12.13 7.45
C GLU A 10 -23.75 13.45 8.19
N SER A 11 -22.61 13.69 8.86
CA SER A 11 -22.36 14.93 9.58
C SER A 11 -22.06 16.12 8.67
N ALA A 12 -21.33 15.88 7.57
CA ALA A 12 -20.95 16.95 6.64
C ALA A 12 -22.15 17.50 5.84
N PHE A 13 -23.13 16.66 5.53
CA PHE A 13 -24.33 17.04 4.76
C PHE A 13 -25.57 17.34 5.62
N ALA A 14 -25.48 17.09 6.93
CA ALA A 14 -26.62 17.35 7.81
C ALA A 14 -26.94 18.84 7.90
N GLU A 15 -28.23 19.12 7.97
CA GLU A 15 -28.72 20.46 8.31
C GLU A 15 -28.61 20.71 9.83
N ARG A 16 -28.15 21.89 10.20
CA ARG A 16 -28.04 22.35 11.59
C ARG A 16 -28.49 23.80 11.66
N ASP A 17 -29.49 24.06 12.45
CA ASP A 17 -30.04 25.41 12.64
C ASP A 17 -30.37 26.12 11.31
N GLY A 18 -30.92 25.35 10.33
CA GLY A 18 -31.25 25.86 9.01
C GLY A 18 -30.07 26.01 8.04
N ILE A 19 -28.85 25.64 8.46
CA ILE A 19 -27.62 25.77 7.66
C ILE A 19 -27.06 24.38 7.32
N ARG A 20 -26.65 24.21 6.07
CA ARG A 20 -25.91 23.00 5.62
C ARG A 20 -24.47 23.37 5.29
N ALA A 21 -23.56 22.60 5.84
CA ALA A 21 -22.14 22.81 5.52
C ALA A 21 -21.85 22.55 4.04
N ILE A 22 -22.48 21.52 3.46
CA ILE A 22 -22.33 21.16 2.03
C ILE A 22 -23.71 20.87 1.45
N VAL A 23 -24.04 21.51 0.34
CA VAL A 23 -25.21 21.18 -0.51
C VAL A 23 -24.68 20.72 -1.85
N ALA A 24 -24.97 19.48 -2.20
CA ALA A 24 -24.50 18.88 -3.44
C ALA A 24 -24.98 19.67 -4.68
N GLY A 25 -24.04 20.09 -5.51
CA GLY A 25 -24.32 20.85 -6.73
C GLY A 25 -24.63 22.35 -6.52
N ASP A 26 -24.76 22.83 -5.27
CA ASP A 26 -25.11 24.22 -4.99
C ASP A 26 -24.08 24.92 -4.09
N LEU A 27 -23.24 25.76 -4.71
CA LEU A 27 -22.25 26.58 -4.01
C LEU A 27 -22.92 27.64 -3.12
N LYS A 28 -24.03 28.23 -3.56
CA LYS A 28 -24.67 29.32 -2.83
C LYS A 28 -25.33 28.84 -1.55
N ALA A 29 -25.83 27.62 -1.54
CA ALA A 29 -26.43 27.01 -0.36
C ALA A 29 -25.41 26.30 0.55
N SER A 30 -24.13 26.23 0.13
CA SER A 30 -23.07 25.55 0.88
C SER A 30 -22.32 26.51 1.79
N GLU A 31 -22.50 26.41 3.11
CA GLU A 31 -21.80 27.22 4.09
C GLU A 31 -20.27 27.08 4.01
N LEU A 32 -19.77 25.88 3.70
CA LEU A 32 -18.36 25.65 3.45
C LEU A 32 -17.80 26.58 2.39
N TRP A 33 -18.54 26.77 1.28
CA TRP A 33 -18.10 27.65 0.18
C TRP A 33 -18.05 29.10 0.65
N HIS A 34 -19.05 29.57 1.37
CA HIS A 34 -19.06 30.93 1.90
C HIS A 34 -17.86 31.17 2.82
N ARG A 35 -17.58 30.24 3.73
CA ARG A 35 -16.49 30.40 4.69
C ARG A 35 -15.10 30.34 4.06
N VAL A 36 -14.85 29.44 3.10
CA VAL A 36 -13.51 29.38 2.46
C VAL A 36 -13.24 30.51 1.50
N THR A 37 -14.27 31.28 1.10
CA THR A 37 -14.14 32.43 0.21
C THR A 37 -14.42 33.77 0.92
N SER A 38 -14.80 33.76 2.19
CA SER A 38 -15.00 34.98 2.99
C SER A 38 -13.72 35.79 3.12
N LYS A 39 -13.88 37.11 3.14
CA LYS A 39 -12.81 38.06 3.47
C LYS A 39 -12.90 38.55 4.91
N ASP A 40 -13.98 38.20 5.60
CA ASP A 40 -14.18 38.52 7.00
C ASP A 40 -13.35 37.58 7.88
N THR A 41 -12.50 38.13 8.73
CA THR A 41 -11.63 37.39 9.65
C THR A 41 -12.37 36.53 10.65
N ASP A 42 -13.61 36.88 11.00
CA ASP A 42 -14.43 36.16 11.94
C ASP A 42 -15.18 34.98 11.29
N GLU A 43 -15.32 35.00 9.96
CA GLU A 43 -16.04 33.98 9.22
C GLU A 43 -15.13 33.07 8.42
N VAL A 44 -13.98 33.56 7.96
CA VAL A 44 -13.10 32.81 7.06
C VAL A 44 -12.61 31.50 7.65
N MET A 45 -12.56 30.46 6.81
CA MET A 45 -12.01 29.16 7.18
C MET A 45 -10.91 28.72 6.21
N PRO A 46 -9.78 28.27 6.73
CA PRO A 46 -9.40 28.14 8.16
C PRO A 46 -9.29 29.50 8.85
N PRO A 47 -9.56 29.57 10.18
CA PRO A 47 -9.47 30.85 10.90
C PRO A 47 -8.00 31.29 10.99
N PRO A 48 -7.73 32.62 10.98
CA PRO A 48 -6.36 33.16 10.93
C PRO A 48 -5.44 32.65 12.05
N GLU A 49 -5.97 32.46 13.25
CA GLU A 49 -5.22 31.94 14.41
C GLU A 49 -4.73 30.48 14.19
N SER A 50 -5.32 29.74 13.27
CA SER A 50 -4.89 28.37 12.96
C SER A 50 -3.57 28.30 12.21
N LYS A 51 -3.10 29.44 11.66
CA LYS A 51 -1.91 29.53 10.78
C LYS A 51 -1.98 28.61 9.57
N LYS A 52 -3.19 28.26 9.13
CA LYS A 52 -3.46 27.46 7.92
C LYS A 52 -4.19 28.32 6.92
N GLU A 53 -3.77 28.24 5.66
CA GLU A 53 -4.39 28.96 4.58
C GLU A 53 -4.71 27.97 3.45
N LEU A 54 -5.81 28.21 2.73
CA LEU A 54 -6.12 27.48 1.51
C LEU A 54 -5.56 28.25 0.32
N SER A 55 -4.80 27.56 -0.52
CA SER A 55 -4.34 28.12 -1.80
C SER A 55 -5.53 28.31 -2.76
N SER A 56 -5.37 29.18 -3.74
CA SER A 56 -6.36 29.38 -4.80
C SER A 56 -6.68 28.06 -5.55
N THR A 57 -5.71 27.18 -5.69
CA THR A 57 -5.88 25.86 -6.30
C THR A 57 -6.77 24.96 -5.46
N GLU A 58 -6.58 24.91 -4.13
CA GLU A 58 -7.41 24.13 -3.22
C GLU A 58 -8.85 24.63 -3.17
N ILE A 59 -9.03 25.97 -3.16
CA ILE A 59 -10.35 26.58 -3.25
C ILE A 59 -11.05 26.20 -4.57
N ALA A 60 -10.32 26.22 -5.69
CA ALA A 60 -10.86 25.83 -6.99
C ALA A 60 -11.24 24.33 -7.03
N ILE A 61 -10.49 23.45 -6.37
CA ILE A 61 -10.80 22.02 -6.25
C ILE A 61 -12.09 21.85 -5.43
N LEU A 62 -12.23 22.53 -4.29
CA LEU A 62 -13.44 22.48 -3.47
C LEU A 62 -14.66 22.98 -4.23
N LYS A 63 -14.51 24.09 -4.97
CA LYS A 63 -15.55 24.60 -5.85
C LYS A 63 -16.05 23.54 -6.81
N LYS A 64 -15.12 22.99 -7.60
CA LYS A 64 -15.42 21.97 -8.61
C LYS A 64 -16.07 20.73 -8.00
N TRP A 65 -15.60 20.30 -6.84
CA TRP A 65 -16.14 19.14 -6.15
C TRP A 65 -17.61 19.37 -5.73
N ILE A 66 -17.93 20.55 -5.15
CA ILE A 66 -19.33 20.89 -4.79
C ILE A 66 -20.20 20.96 -6.05
N GLU A 67 -19.76 21.65 -7.10
CA GLU A 67 -20.48 21.80 -8.38
C GLU A 67 -20.77 20.42 -9.04
N GLN A 68 -19.87 19.46 -8.89
CA GLN A 68 -20.02 18.10 -9.41
C GLN A 68 -20.92 17.20 -8.54
N GLY A 69 -21.59 17.75 -7.53
CA GLY A 69 -22.50 17.01 -6.66
C GLY A 69 -21.87 16.52 -5.36
N ALA A 70 -20.69 17.02 -4.99
CA ALA A 70 -19.99 16.71 -3.73
C ALA A 70 -19.95 15.20 -3.42
N LYS A 71 -19.67 14.37 -4.44
CA LYS A 71 -19.63 12.92 -4.31
C LYS A 71 -18.68 12.53 -3.18
N TRP A 72 -19.22 11.85 -2.19
CA TRP A 72 -18.48 11.38 -1.04
C TRP A 72 -18.02 9.95 -1.26
N GLU A 73 -16.75 9.72 -1.10
CA GLU A 73 -16.20 8.37 -1.12
C GLU A 73 -15.78 7.98 0.30
N GLY A 74 -16.08 6.75 0.68
CA GLY A 74 -15.62 6.17 1.94
C GLY A 74 -14.08 6.06 1.98
N HIS A 75 -13.54 5.73 3.14
CA HIS A 75 -12.11 5.47 3.25
C HIS A 75 -11.72 4.34 2.30
N TRP A 76 -10.66 4.55 1.51
CA TRP A 76 -10.23 3.64 0.45
C TRP A 76 -10.06 2.17 0.91
N SER A 77 -9.66 1.94 2.18
CA SER A 77 -9.47 0.58 2.72
C SER A 77 -10.78 -0.20 2.92
N PHE A 78 -11.94 0.47 2.88
CA PHE A 78 -13.25 -0.15 2.98
C PHE A 78 -14.01 -0.20 1.65
N VAL A 79 -13.39 0.32 0.59
CA VAL A 79 -13.94 0.22 -0.77
C VAL A 79 -13.60 -1.15 -1.33
N SER A 80 -14.60 -1.86 -1.87
CA SER A 80 -14.37 -3.16 -2.51
C SER A 80 -13.32 -3.05 -3.60
N VAL A 81 -12.35 -3.96 -3.60
CA VAL A 81 -11.29 -4.00 -4.60
C VAL A 81 -11.88 -4.36 -5.96
N THR A 82 -11.61 -3.53 -6.94
CA THR A 82 -11.97 -3.80 -8.35
C THR A 82 -10.71 -3.98 -9.17
N LYS A 83 -10.77 -4.90 -10.16
CA LYS A 83 -9.65 -5.11 -11.07
C LYS A 83 -9.55 -3.90 -12.01
N PRO A 84 -8.45 -3.13 -11.98
CA PRO A 84 -8.30 -1.97 -12.85
C PRO A 84 -8.02 -2.40 -14.29
N GLU A 85 -8.36 -1.53 -15.25
CA GLU A 85 -7.95 -1.71 -16.64
C GLU A 85 -6.42 -1.58 -16.78
N LEU A 86 -5.85 -2.44 -17.61
CA LEU A 86 -4.42 -2.39 -17.87
C LEU A 86 -4.08 -1.15 -18.70
N PRO A 87 -3.12 -0.32 -18.27
CA PRO A 87 -2.73 0.86 -19.00
C PRO A 87 -2.13 0.51 -20.36
N LYS A 88 -2.39 1.35 -21.34
CA LYS A 88 -1.72 1.29 -22.65
C LYS A 88 -0.29 1.82 -22.47
N VAL A 89 0.66 1.11 -23.04
CA VAL A 89 2.08 1.44 -23.01
C VAL A 89 2.64 1.50 -24.44
N LYS A 90 3.65 2.31 -24.67
CA LYS A 90 4.30 2.46 -25.99
C LYS A 90 5.13 1.23 -26.32
N ASN A 91 5.93 0.76 -25.37
CA ASN A 91 6.74 -0.44 -25.54
C ASN A 91 5.98 -1.69 -25.06
N ALA A 92 5.15 -2.27 -25.91
CA ALA A 92 4.31 -3.44 -25.57
C ALA A 92 5.11 -4.73 -25.34
N ASN A 93 6.38 -4.79 -25.75
CA ASN A 93 7.22 -5.99 -25.66
C ASN A 93 7.99 -6.12 -24.34
N TRP A 94 8.12 -5.03 -23.57
CA TRP A 94 8.86 -5.04 -22.31
C TRP A 94 8.09 -5.73 -21.16
N PRO A 95 6.75 -5.48 -21.00
CA PRO A 95 6.01 -6.07 -19.88
C PRO A 95 5.91 -7.59 -20.01
N LYS A 96 6.32 -8.31 -18.96
CA LYS A 96 6.17 -9.78 -18.84
C LYS A 96 4.86 -10.15 -18.12
N ASN A 97 4.32 -9.23 -17.32
CA ASN A 97 3.09 -9.42 -16.53
C ASN A 97 2.26 -8.12 -16.44
N PRO A 98 1.03 -8.19 -15.90
CA PRO A 98 0.18 -7.00 -15.73
C PRO A 98 0.80 -5.88 -14.88
N ILE A 99 1.58 -6.19 -13.84
CA ILE A 99 2.22 -5.20 -12.98
C ILE A 99 3.22 -4.36 -13.78
N ASP A 100 3.97 -4.99 -14.66
CA ASP A 100 4.94 -4.30 -15.51
C ASP A 100 4.30 -3.21 -16.38
N ARG A 101 3.04 -3.40 -16.81
CA ARG A 101 2.32 -2.37 -17.57
C ARG A 101 2.07 -1.12 -16.75
N PHE A 102 1.72 -1.26 -15.46
CA PHE A 102 1.55 -0.11 -14.58
C PHE A 102 2.88 0.60 -14.30
N VAL A 103 3.95 -0.17 -14.10
CA VAL A 103 5.30 0.39 -13.90
C VAL A 103 5.73 1.13 -15.16
N LEU A 104 5.64 0.50 -16.33
CA LEU A 104 6.07 1.09 -17.60
C LEU A 104 5.27 2.34 -17.95
N ALA A 105 3.95 2.34 -17.77
CA ALA A 105 3.11 3.52 -17.99
C ALA A 105 3.56 4.72 -17.13
N LYS A 106 3.95 4.48 -15.88
CA LYS A 106 4.49 5.52 -14.99
C LYS A 106 5.86 6.03 -15.45
N LEU A 107 6.73 5.14 -15.92
CA LEU A 107 8.04 5.52 -16.49
C LEU A 107 7.85 6.36 -17.75
N GLU A 108 7.04 5.90 -18.70
CA GLU A 108 6.75 6.60 -19.94
C GLU A 108 6.14 7.98 -19.72
N ALA A 109 5.24 8.11 -18.74
CA ALA A 109 4.62 9.39 -18.38
C ALA A 109 5.66 10.41 -17.85
N LYS A 110 6.78 9.93 -17.31
CA LYS A 110 7.91 10.76 -16.84
C LYS A 110 9.03 10.88 -17.87
N GLY A 111 8.85 10.37 -19.09
CA GLY A 111 9.89 10.34 -20.13
C GLY A 111 11.07 9.41 -19.79
N MET A 112 10.88 8.47 -18.90
CA MET A 112 11.91 7.51 -18.46
C MET A 112 11.77 6.19 -19.20
N GLN A 113 12.87 5.46 -19.29
CA GLN A 113 12.92 4.09 -19.81
C GLN A 113 13.31 3.12 -18.70
N PRO A 114 12.83 1.85 -18.76
CA PRO A 114 13.32 0.82 -17.86
C PRO A 114 14.82 0.59 -18.08
N SER A 115 15.52 0.26 -16.99
CA SER A 115 16.90 -0.20 -17.08
C SER A 115 16.97 -1.56 -17.79
N SER A 116 18.13 -1.89 -18.34
CA SER A 116 18.40 -3.23 -18.83
C SER A 116 18.32 -4.26 -17.70
N GLU A 117 18.00 -5.50 -18.05
CA GLU A 117 18.01 -6.62 -17.12
C GLU A 117 19.39 -6.77 -16.46
N ALA A 118 19.41 -7.07 -15.18
CA ALA A 118 20.65 -7.30 -14.45
C ALA A 118 21.34 -8.58 -14.96
N ASN A 119 22.66 -8.64 -14.85
CA ASN A 119 23.38 -9.87 -15.19
C ASN A 119 23.01 -11.03 -14.24
N ARG A 120 23.20 -12.25 -14.69
CA ARG A 120 22.80 -13.48 -13.97
C ARG A 120 23.38 -13.56 -12.53
N ARG A 121 24.61 -13.13 -12.32
CA ARG A 121 25.24 -13.11 -11.00
C ARG A 121 24.51 -12.15 -10.05
N THR A 122 24.11 -11.00 -10.54
CA THR A 122 23.33 -10.03 -9.78
C THR A 122 21.91 -10.54 -9.52
N LEU A 123 21.29 -11.22 -10.51
CA LEU A 123 19.94 -11.78 -10.37
C LEU A 123 19.89 -12.82 -9.25
N ILE A 124 20.76 -13.84 -9.28
CA ILE A 124 20.75 -14.87 -8.23
C ILE A 124 21.03 -14.30 -6.86
N ARG A 125 21.96 -13.33 -6.74
CA ARG A 125 22.23 -12.67 -5.48
C ARG A 125 21.00 -11.94 -4.94
N ARG A 126 20.33 -11.14 -5.78
CA ARG A 126 19.13 -10.40 -5.37
C ARG A 126 18.02 -11.35 -4.94
N LEU A 127 17.76 -12.37 -5.76
CA LEU A 127 16.70 -13.33 -5.52
C LEU A 127 16.91 -14.11 -4.21
N ALA A 128 18.14 -14.57 -3.95
CA ALA A 128 18.47 -15.27 -2.72
C ALA A 128 18.24 -14.37 -1.49
N PHE A 129 18.71 -13.13 -1.50
CA PHE A 129 18.47 -12.21 -0.39
C PHE A 129 17.00 -11.85 -0.20
N ASP A 130 16.25 -11.66 -1.27
CA ASP A 130 14.84 -11.31 -1.18
C ASP A 130 14.02 -12.47 -0.60
N LEU A 131 14.25 -13.69 -1.09
CA LEU A 131 13.45 -14.85 -0.71
C LEU A 131 13.93 -15.55 0.57
N THR A 132 15.24 -15.64 0.80
CA THR A 132 15.80 -16.40 1.94
C THR A 132 16.49 -15.53 2.98
N GLY A 133 16.81 -14.27 2.64
CA GLY A 133 17.62 -13.40 3.49
C GLY A 133 19.10 -13.76 3.52
N LEU A 134 19.51 -14.80 2.81
CA LEU A 134 20.89 -15.35 2.81
C LEU A 134 21.57 -15.14 1.45
N PRO A 135 22.91 -15.02 1.42
CA PRO A 135 23.64 -15.04 0.16
C PRO A 135 23.59 -16.44 -0.47
N PRO A 136 23.55 -16.54 -1.80
CA PRO A 136 23.68 -17.83 -2.46
C PRO A 136 25.05 -18.44 -2.24
N THR A 137 25.13 -19.76 -2.15
CA THR A 137 26.40 -20.48 -2.08
C THR A 137 27.18 -20.37 -3.40
N PRO A 138 28.51 -20.55 -3.38
CA PRO A 138 29.31 -20.59 -4.60
C PRO A 138 28.84 -21.65 -5.61
N GLU A 139 28.36 -22.81 -5.11
CA GLU A 139 27.82 -23.90 -5.90
C GLU A 139 26.52 -23.50 -6.62
N GLU A 140 25.61 -22.84 -5.90
CA GLU A 140 24.34 -22.33 -6.47
C GLU A 140 24.62 -21.25 -7.52
N VAL A 141 25.58 -20.36 -7.27
CA VAL A 141 25.98 -19.35 -8.25
C VAL A 141 26.52 -20.02 -9.51
N ARG A 142 27.42 -21.00 -9.38
CA ARG A 142 27.96 -21.73 -10.55
C ARG A 142 26.84 -22.43 -11.31
N GLY A 143 26.03 -23.23 -10.62
CA GLY A 143 24.94 -23.96 -11.26
C GLY A 143 23.99 -23.05 -12.01
N PHE A 144 23.60 -21.89 -11.44
CA PHE A 144 22.74 -20.95 -12.14
C PHE A 144 23.44 -20.26 -13.32
N LEU A 145 24.74 -19.95 -13.21
CA LEU A 145 25.47 -19.33 -14.31
C LEU A 145 25.68 -20.28 -15.50
N ASP A 146 25.86 -21.56 -15.23
CA ASP A 146 26.08 -22.59 -16.23
C ASP A 146 24.78 -23.10 -16.89
N ASP A 147 23.64 -22.97 -16.21
CA ASP A 147 22.32 -23.33 -16.75
C ASP A 147 21.82 -22.27 -17.74
N MET A 148 21.97 -22.51 -19.01
CA MET A 148 21.53 -21.62 -20.09
C MET A 148 20.12 -21.93 -20.59
N SER A 149 19.36 -22.77 -19.92
CA SER A 149 17.97 -23.08 -20.29
C SER A 149 17.05 -21.85 -20.17
N ALA A 150 16.02 -21.79 -21.03
CA ALA A 150 15.08 -20.67 -21.02
C ALA A 150 14.30 -20.54 -19.68
N GLY A 151 14.16 -21.64 -18.92
CA GLY A 151 13.46 -21.69 -17.62
C GLY A 151 14.38 -21.63 -16.41
N ALA A 152 15.69 -21.38 -16.57
CA ALA A 152 16.65 -21.41 -15.47
C ALA A 152 16.33 -20.43 -14.34
N TYR A 153 15.80 -19.25 -14.66
CA TYR A 153 15.42 -18.27 -13.67
C TYR A 153 14.19 -18.69 -12.87
N GLU A 154 13.15 -19.15 -13.55
CA GLU A 154 11.92 -19.65 -12.93
C GLU A 154 12.22 -20.89 -12.05
N ALA A 155 13.04 -21.82 -12.53
CA ALA A 155 13.48 -22.97 -11.73
C ALA A 155 14.25 -22.57 -10.46
N LEU A 156 15.08 -21.52 -10.55
CA LEU A 156 15.74 -20.95 -9.38
C LEU A 156 14.74 -20.35 -8.40
N VAL A 157 13.74 -19.61 -8.89
CA VAL A 157 12.66 -19.03 -8.06
C VAL A 157 11.90 -20.13 -7.32
N ASP A 158 11.45 -21.16 -8.07
CA ASP A 158 10.66 -22.26 -7.49
C ASP A 158 11.45 -23.04 -6.43
N ARG A 159 12.74 -23.25 -6.67
CA ARG A 159 13.62 -23.90 -5.69
C ARG A 159 13.75 -23.08 -4.40
N LEU A 160 13.97 -21.76 -4.51
CA LEU A 160 14.09 -20.90 -3.33
C LEU A 160 12.77 -20.77 -2.57
N LEU A 161 11.64 -20.68 -3.28
CA LEU A 161 10.32 -20.63 -2.66
C LEU A 161 9.97 -21.92 -1.90
N SER A 162 10.53 -23.05 -2.31
CA SER A 162 10.32 -24.37 -1.66
C SER A 162 11.31 -24.66 -0.53
N SER A 163 12.18 -23.73 -0.20
CA SER A 163 13.20 -23.91 0.83
C SER A 163 12.70 -23.58 2.24
N ASP A 164 13.32 -24.18 3.25
CA ASP A 164 13.05 -23.88 4.66
C ASP A 164 13.44 -22.43 4.99
N GLU A 165 14.52 -21.95 4.42
CA GLU A 165 15.00 -20.58 4.58
C GLU A 165 13.99 -19.53 4.09
N TYR A 166 13.21 -19.85 3.05
CA TYR A 166 12.10 -19.00 2.63
C TYR A 166 11.02 -18.90 3.71
N ALA A 167 10.63 -20.04 4.27
CA ALA A 167 9.63 -20.07 5.35
C ALA A 167 10.11 -19.30 6.58
N GLU A 168 11.38 -19.47 6.96
CA GLU A 168 12.00 -18.71 8.06
C GLU A 168 12.02 -17.21 7.75
N ARG A 169 12.44 -16.82 6.57
CA ARG A 169 12.51 -15.41 6.15
C ARG A 169 11.15 -14.74 6.17
N MET A 170 10.13 -15.38 5.60
CA MET A 170 8.79 -14.79 5.48
C MET A 170 8.06 -14.73 6.83
N SER A 171 8.24 -15.73 7.69
CA SER A 171 7.63 -15.75 9.02
C SER A 171 8.12 -14.65 9.95
N LEU A 172 9.34 -14.11 9.74
CA LEU A 172 9.88 -13.03 10.57
C LEU A 172 8.97 -11.80 10.61
N VAL A 173 8.47 -11.38 9.44
CA VAL A 173 7.58 -10.20 9.33
C VAL A 173 6.28 -10.43 10.09
N TRP A 174 5.73 -11.64 10.00
CA TRP A 174 4.51 -12.01 10.72
C TRP A 174 4.73 -12.09 12.23
N MET A 175 5.81 -12.73 12.67
CA MET A 175 6.17 -12.82 14.08
C MET A 175 6.42 -11.44 14.70
N ASP A 176 7.05 -10.52 13.96
CA ASP A 176 7.23 -9.14 14.42
C ASP A 176 5.89 -8.41 14.56
N ALA A 177 5.00 -8.54 13.57
CA ALA A 177 3.65 -7.97 13.62
C ALA A 177 2.82 -8.52 14.79
N ALA A 178 2.95 -9.81 15.06
CA ALA A 178 2.29 -10.52 16.17
C ALA A 178 2.96 -10.27 17.53
N ARG A 179 4.06 -9.53 17.59
CA ARG A 179 4.84 -9.29 18.81
C ARG A 179 5.33 -10.58 19.47
N TYR A 180 5.78 -11.55 18.67
CA TYR A 180 6.34 -12.79 19.18
C TYR A 180 7.60 -12.54 20.02
N GLY A 181 7.77 -13.30 21.10
CA GLY A 181 8.98 -13.31 21.91
C GLY A 181 9.11 -14.61 22.67
N ASP A 182 10.33 -15.12 22.77
CA ASP A 182 10.68 -16.31 23.57
C ASP A 182 10.74 -15.98 25.06
N THR A 183 10.75 -14.69 25.40
CA THR A 183 10.78 -14.18 26.78
C THR A 183 9.73 -13.09 26.97
N SER A 184 9.53 -12.64 28.20
CA SER A 184 8.60 -11.57 28.52
C SER A 184 9.08 -10.18 28.05
N VAL A 185 10.39 -10.01 27.78
CA VAL A 185 11.07 -8.81 27.26
C VAL A 185 11.04 -7.61 28.20
N PHE A 186 10.12 -7.56 29.16
CA PHE A 186 9.94 -6.46 30.10
C PHE A 186 10.01 -6.91 31.55
N HIS A 187 10.64 -6.11 32.40
CA HIS A 187 10.68 -6.13 33.87
C HIS A 187 11.30 -7.41 34.43
N ASP A 188 10.58 -8.49 34.64
CA ASP A 188 11.13 -9.80 34.97
C ASP A 188 11.13 -10.65 33.68
N ASP A 189 12.27 -10.66 33.00
CA ASP A 189 12.42 -11.33 31.70
C ASP A 189 12.46 -12.84 31.87
N GLY A 190 11.30 -13.43 32.10
CA GLY A 190 11.12 -14.88 32.22
C GLY A 190 10.87 -15.57 30.87
N PRO A 191 11.28 -16.83 30.74
CA PRO A 191 11.04 -17.60 29.52
C PRO A 191 9.53 -17.81 29.28
N ARG A 192 9.14 -17.81 28.00
CA ARG A 192 7.79 -18.15 27.52
C ARG A 192 7.83 -19.39 26.66
N THR A 193 6.76 -20.19 26.74
CA THR A 193 6.59 -21.39 25.93
C THR A 193 5.74 -21.13 24.70
N MET A 194 6.13 -20.12 23.91
CA MET A 194 5.41 -19.71 22.68
C MET A 194 5.97 -20.36 21.41
N TRP A 195 7.08 -21.08 21.51
CA TRP A 195 7.75 -21.71 20.37
C TRP A 195 6.85 -22.68 19.57
N PRO A 196 5.82 -23.38 20.11
CA PRO A 196 4.95 -24.23 19.29
C PRO A 196 4.15 -23.42 18.26
N TRP A 197 3.74 -22.18 18.60
CA TRP A 197 3.09 -21.29 17.67
C TRP A 197 4.06 -20.79 16.58
N ARG A 198 5.30 -20.45 16.93
CA ARG A 198 6.34 -20.12 15.95
C ARG A 198 6.53 -21.25 14.95
N ASP A 199 6.66 -22.47 15.43
CA ASP A 199 6.88 -23.64 14.59
C ASP A 199 5.66 -23.93 13.70
N TRP A 200 4.46 -23.64 14.19
CA TRP A 200 3.25 -23.70 13.37
C TRP A 200 3.29 -22.64 12.24
N VAL A 201 3.65 -21.40 12.55
CA VAL A 201 3.80 -20.33 11.54
C VAL A 201 4.82 -20.73 10.47
N LEU A 202 5.99 -21.25 10.87
CA LEU A 202 7.02 -21.73 9.95
C LEU A 202 6.47 -22.81 8.99
N ARG A 203 5.74 -23.79 9.53
CA ARG A 203 5.10 -24.82 8.71
C ARG A 203 4.06 -24.25 7.76
N ALA A 204 3.23 -23.33 8.22
CA ALA A 204 2.22 -22.69 7.40
C ALA A 204 2.83 -21.95 6.19
N TYR A 205 3.94 -21.24 6.39
CA TYR A 205 4.69 -20.60 5.30
C TYR A 205 5.37 -21.62 4.37
N ARG A 206 5.96 -22.69 4.93
CA ARG A 206 6.56 -23.77 4.14
C ARG A 206 5.55 -24.45 3.23
N ASP A 207 4.36 -24.73 3.77
CA ASP A 207 3.29 -25.44 3.07
C ASP A 207 2.46 -24.47 2.18
N ASN A 208 2.86 -23.20 2.13
CA ASN A 208 2.14 -22.15 1.41
C ASN A 208 0.64 -22.14 1.72
N MET A 209 0.32 -22.19 3.03
CA MET A 209 -1.06 -22.19 3.51
C MET A 209 -1.82 -20.98 3.00
N PRO A 210 -3.03 -21.12 2.44
CA PRO A 210 -3.86 -19.99 2.03
C PRO A 210 -4.08 -19.01 3.19
N PHE A 211 -3.98 -17.71 2.89
CA PHE A 211 -4.00 -16.66 3.93
C PHE A 211 -5.30 -16.62 4.73
N ASP A 212 -6.42 -16.91 4.11
CA ASP A 212 -7.72 -17.04 4.79
C ASP A 212 -7.71 -18.18 5.83
N GLN A 213 -7.14 -19.34 5.50
CA GLN A 213 -6.95 -20.43 6.45
C GLN A 213 -5.99 -20.05 7.57
N PHE A 214 -4.83 -19.49 7.20
CA PHE A 214 -3.82 -19.03 8.15
C PHE A 214 -4.36 -18.04 9.19
N THR A 215 -5.33 -17.22 8.84
CA THR A 215 -5.91 -16.22 9.76
C THR A 215 -7.05 -16.76 10.61
N ILE A 216 -7.59 -17.95 10.31
CA ILE A 216 -8.67 -18.60 11.07
C ILE A 216 -8.08 -19.54 12.11
N GLU A 217 -6.98 -20.22 11.81
CA GLU A 217 -6.31 -21.17 12.71
C GLU A 217 -5.36 -20.49 13.70
#